data_c684ff0464486df7ba3a266203a6255e
#
_entry.id   c684ff0464486df7ba3a266203a6255e
#
_cell.length_a   1.000
_cell.length_b   1.000
_cell.length_c   1.000
_cell.angle_alpha   90.00
_cell.angle_beta   90.00
_cell.angle_gamma   90.00
#
_symmetry.space_group_name_H-M   'P 1'
#
loop_
_entity.id
_entity.type
_entity.pdbx_description
1 polymer ?
#
loop_
_entity_poly.entity_id
_entity_poly.type
_entity_poly.pdbx_seq_one_letter_code
_entity_poly.pdbx_strand_id
1 'polypeptide(L)'
;MSRAFVREPDAETPPEPLPDIPLPPPPNPVTARGAARIEALISDLEARLADPAAPDAAELRRKLRYWTARRAIAQITPPPADPDEVGFGSSITLSWPGRGTITIEIVGEDESDPATGRVSWRAPIASALIGAAAGESVEATVGARSLLLTVLAVQNAA
;
A
#
# COMPACT_ATOMS: atom_id res chain seq x y z
N MET A 1 64.74 -19.19 16.15
CA MET A 1 63.85 -19.68 15.09
C MET A 1 62.47 -19.05 15.27
N SER A 2 62.20 -17.98 14.55
CA SER A 2 60.89 -17.30 14.58
C SER A 2 59.94 -18.04 13.68
N ARG A 3 58.84 -18.58 14.27
CA ARG A 3 57.70 -19.02 13.51
C ARG A 3 56.86 -17.80 13.16
N ALA A 4 56.88 -17.41 11.90
CA ALA A 4 55.96 -16.44 11.35
C ALA A 4 54.53 -17.03 11.46
N PHE A 5 53.70 -16.44 12.29
CA PHE A 5 52.26 -16.67 12.30
C PHE A 5 51.70 -16.02 11.02
N VAL A 6 51.46 -16.82 10.02
CA VAL A 6 50.64 -16.40 8.87
C VAL A 6 49.24 -16.26 9.38
N ARG A 7 48.76 -15.03 9.52
CA ARG A 7 47.35 -14.73 9.74
C ARG A 7 46.62 -15.18 8.49
N GLU A 8 45.77 -16.18 8.64
CA GLU A 8 44.78 -16.52 7.60
C GLU A 8 43.95 -15.29 7.35
N PRO A 9 43.62 -14.95 6.06
CA PRO A 9 42.73 -13.87 5.77
C PRO A 9 41.39 -14.21 6.46
N ASP A 10 40.93 -13.27 7.28
CA ASP A 10 39.62 -13.34 7.94
C ASP A 10 38.60 -13.75 6.88
N ALA A 11 37.98 -14.90 7.07
CA ALA A 11 36.80 -15.28 6.31
C ALA A 11 35.80 -14.13 6.47
N GLU A 12 35.55 -13.42 5.38
CA GLU A 12 34.59 -12.32 5.39
C GLU A 12 33.29 -12.87 5.96
N THR A 13 32.99 -12.45 7.18
CA THR A 13 31.68 -12.75 7.79
C THR A 13 30.63 -12.22 6.83
N PRO A 14 29.69 -13.05 6.35
CA PRO A 14 28.65 -12.56 5.46
C PRO A 14 27.98 -11.36 6.11
N PRO A 15 27.72 -10.27 5.38
CA PRO A 15 27.07 -9.11 5.95
C PRO A 15 25.74 -9.52 6.59
N GLU A 16 25.51 -9.06 7.82
CA GLU A 16 24.26 -9.35 8.51
C GLU A 16 23.06 -8.93 7.64
N PRO A 17 22.02 -9.78 7.55
CA PRO A 17 20.84 -9.43 6.77
C PRO A 17 20.19 -8.17 7.36
N LEU A 18 19.78 -7.26 6.48
CA LEU A 18 19.05 -6.07 6.90
C LEU A 18 17.77 -6.46 7.67
N PRO A 19 17.39 -5.72 8.72
CA PRO A 19 16.17 -5.99 9.47
C PRO A 19 14.95 -5.90 8.56
N ASP A 20 13.94 -6.71 8.85
CA ASP A 20 12.71 -6.74 8.07
C ASP A 20 11.96 -5.39 8.13
N ILE A 21 11.29 -5.05 7.02
CA ILE A 21 10.38 -3.92 6.99
C ILE A 21 9.14 -4.29 7.82
N PRO A 22 8.71 -3.45 8.78
CA PRO A 22 7.52 -3.71 9.56
C PRO A 22 6.28 -3.90 8.68
N LEU A 23 5.52 -4.95 8.95
CA LEU A 23 4.27 -5.24 8.24
C LEU A 23 3.11 -4.55 8.94
N PRO A 24 2.24 -3.86 8.18
CA PRO A 24 0.96 -3.41 8.72
C PRO A 24 0.13 -4.61 9.20
N PRO A 25 -0.65 -4.44 10.29
CA PRO A 25 -1.49 -5.54 10.79
C PRO A 25 -2.57 -5.93 9.79
N PRO A 26 -2.97 -7.23 9.76
CA PRO A 26 -4.10 -7.66 8.96
C PRO A 26 -5.41 -6.99 9.41
N PRO A 27 -6.46 -6.94 8.56
CA PRO A 27 -6.53 -7.48 7.22
C PRO A 27 -5.81 -6.63 6.17
N ASN A 28 -5.52 -7.23 5.01
CA ASN A 28 -4.95 -6.54 3.85
C ASN A 28 -5.89 -6.65 2.64
N PRO A 29 -6.99 -5.89 2.62
CA PRO A 29 -7.81 -5.79 1.42
C PRO A 29 -7.04 -5.08 0.31
N VAL A 30 -7.13 -5.60 -0.89
CA VAL A 30 -6.51 -5.04 -2.09
C VAL A 30 -7.53 -5.01 -3.22
N THR A 31 -7.41 -4.03 -4.10
CA THR A 31 -8.14 -4.07 -5.38
C THR A 31 -7.49 -5.08 -6.31
N ALA A 32 -8.17 -5.48 -7.38
CA ALA A 32 -7.57 -6.32 -8.42
C ALA A 32 -6.29 -5.69 -9.00
N ARG A 33 -6.29 -4.37 -9.18
CA ARG A 33 -5.12 -3.60 -9.59
C ARG A 33 -3.99 -3.67 -8.55
N GLY A 34 -4.33 -3.56 -7.27
CA GLY A 34 -3.37 -3.65 -6.17
C GLY A 34 -2.73 -5.02 -6.08
N ALA A 35 -3.50 -6.09 -6.25
CA ALA A 35 -2.98 -7.46 -6.31
C ALA A 35 -2.00 -7.62 -7.48
N ALA A 36 -2.38 -7.16 -8.68
CA ALA A 36 -1.49 -7.21 -9.85
C ALA A 36 -0.21 -6.40 -9.65
N ARG A 37 -0.28 -5.25 -8.96
CA ARG A 37 0.90 -4.44 -8.62
C ARG A 37 1.84 -5.19 -7.68
N ILE A 38 1.33 -5.88 -6.66
CA ILE A 38 2.15 -6.68 -5.74
C ILE A 38 2.89 -7.77 -6.52
N GLU A 39 2.20 -8.50 -7.40
CA GLU A 39 2.83 -9.53 -8.24
C GLU A 39 3.92 -8.95 -9.15
N ALA A 40 3.68 -7.80 -9.77
CA ALA A 40 4.66 -7.13 -10.62
C ALA A 40 5.91 -6.71 -9.83
N LEU A 41 5.74 -6.19 -8.61
CA LEU A 41 6.85 -5.81 -7.73
C LEU A 41 7.69 -7.02 -7.31
N ILE A 42 7.06 -8.14 -6.98
CA ILE A 42 7.75 -9.38 -6.66
C ILE A 42 8.56 -9.88 -7.85
N SER A 43 7.94 -9.95 -9.04
CA SER A 43 8.61 -10.38 -10.28
C SER A 43 9.82 -9.49 -10.62
N ASP A 44 9.70 -8.18 -10.49
CA ASP A 44 10.81 -7.25 -10.73
C ASP A 44 11.97 -7.48 -9.73
N LEU A 45 11.66 -7.65 -8.46
CA LEU A 45 12.66 -7.90 -7.42
C LEU A 45 13.38 -9.25 -7.64
N GLU A 46 12.65 -10.29 -8.01
CA GLU A 46 13.22 -11.60 -8.33
C GLU A 46 14.12 -11.53 -9.56
N ALA A 47 13.71 -10.83 -10.62
CA ALA A 47 14.51 -10.64 -11.82
C ALA A 47 15.80 -9.88 -11.53
N ARG A 48 15.76 -8.85 -10.69
CA ARG A 48 16.95 -8.10 -10.29
C ARG A 48 17.89 -8.91 -9.39
N LEU A 49 17.34 -9.78 -8.55
CA LEU A 49 18.12 -10.67 -7.69
C LEU A 49 18.74 -11.85 -8.45
N ALA A 50 18.26 -12.15 -9.67
CA ALA A 50 18.88 -13.17 -10.53
C ALA A 50 20.28 -12.78 -11.00
N ASP A 51 20.65 -11.49 -10.97
CA ASP A 51 22.00 -11.03 -11.20
C ASP A 51 22.86 -11.24 -9.94
N PRO A 52 23.87 -12.13 -9.98
CA PRO A 52 24.75 -12.37 -8.83
C PRO A 52 25.58 -11.13 -8.43
N ALA A 53 25.73 -10.17 -9.32
CA ALA A 53 26.45 -8.91 -9.10
C ALA A 53 25.55 -7.74 -8.71
N ALA A 54 24.28 -8.00 -8.40
CA ALA A 54 23.35 -6.94 -8.00
C ALA A 54 23.90 -6.12 -6.82
N PRO A 55 24.15 -4.80 -6.97
CA PRO A 55 24.84 -3.99 -5.96
C PRO A 55 24.03 -3.86 -4.67
N ASP A 56 22.69 -3.94 -4.77
CA ASP A 56 21.75 -3.73 -3.66
C ASP A 56 21.06 -5.03 -3.22
N ALA A 57 21.71 -6.19 -3.39
CA ALA A 57 21.07 -7.49 -3.16
C ALA A 57 20.43 -7.65 -1.77
N ALA A 58 21.06 -7.11 -0.72
CA ALA A 58 20.51 -7.17 0.64
C ALA A 58 19.19 -6.39 0.76
N GLU A 59 19.12 -5.18 0.20
CA GLU A 59 17.93 -4.35 0.19
C GLU A 59 16.83 -4.95 -0.73
N LEU A 60 17.22 -5.50 -1.87
CA LEU A 60 16.27 -6.21 -2.75
C LEU A 60 15.64 -7.43 -2.07
N ARG A 61 16.43 -8.22 -1.35
CA ARG A 61 15.91 -9.35 -0.55
C ARG A 61 14.98 -8.90 0.56
N ARG A 62 15.32 -7.80 1.24
CA ARG A 62 14.49 -7.20 2.27
C ARG A 62 13.12 -6.79 1.71
N LYS A 63 13.09 -6.10 0.58
CA LYS A 63 11.86 -5.72 -0.13
C LYS A 63 11.08 -6.93 -0.61
N LEU A 64 11.76 -7.95 -1.15
CA LEU A 64 11.12 -9.17 -1.59
C LEU A 64 10.41 -9.90 -0.43
N ARG A 65 11.04 -9.99 0.74
CA ARG A 65 10.39 -10.55 1.94
C ARG A 65 9.13 -9.77 2.31
N TYR A 66 9.20 -8.44 2.31
CA TYR A 66 8.05 -7.59 2.59
C TYR A 66 6.89 -7.85 1.62
N TRP A 67 7.13 -7.78 0.31
CA TRP A 67 6.08 -7.96 -0.69
C TRP A 67 5.53 -9.38 -0.72
N THR A 68 6.35 -10.39 -0.50
CA THR A 68 5.90 -11.78 -0.37
C THR A 68 4.98 -11.96 0.82
N ALA A 69 5.29 -11.36 1.96
CA ALA A 69 4.43 -11.37 3.13
C ALA A 69 3.10 -10.61 2.89
N ARG A 70 3.16 -9.45 2.21
CA ARG A 70 1.95 -8.70 1.82
C ARG A 70 1.06 -9.50 0.89
N ARG A 71 1.65 -10.17 -0.10
CA ARG A 71 0.91 -11.07 -0.99
C ARG A 71 0.21 -12.21 -0.24
N ALA A 72 0.89 -12.81 0.71
CA ALA A 72 0.36 -13.96 1.45
C ALA A 72 -0.93 -13.65 2.22
N ILE A 73 -1.12 -12.40 2.65
CA ILE A 73 -2.32 -11.95 3.38
C ILE A 73 -3.24 -11.07 2.54
N ALA A 74 -2.94 -10.86 1.26
CA ALA A 74 -3.76 -10.05 0.38
C ALA A 74 -5.12 -10.70 0.12
N GLN A 75 -6.18 -9.91 0.24
CA GLN A 75 -7.55 -10.31 -0.02
C GLN A 75 -8.13 -9.39 -1.09
N ILE A 76 -8.30 -9.91 -2.30
CA ILE A 76 -8.96 -9.14 -3.36
C ILE A 76 -10.39 -8.90 -2.95
N THR A 77 -10.70 -7.63 -2.72
CA THR A 77 -12.01 -7.19 -2.23
C THR A 77 -12.67 -6.34 -3.31
N PRO A 78 -13.81 -6.77 -3.86
CA PRO A 78 -14.57 -5.97 -4.82
C PRO A 78 -15.26 -4.79 -4.12
N PRO A 79 -15.65 -3.74 -4.86
CA PRO A 79 -16.48 -2.69 -4.32
C PRO A 79 -17.86 -3.22 -3.92
N PRO A 80 -18.64 -2.41 -3.13
CA PRO A 80 -20.00 -2.80 -2.76
C PRO A 80 -20.87 -3.16 -3.97
N ALA A 81 -21.81 -4.09 -3.75
CA ALA A 81 -22.78 -4.46 -4.78
C ALA A 81 -23.85 -3.36 -4.98
N ASP A 82 -24.12 -2.57 -3.95
CA ASP A 82 -24.96 -1.38 -4.05
C ASP A 82 -24.19 -0.27 -4.78
N PRO A 83 -24.68 0.20 -5.94
CA PRO A 83 -23.97 1.20 -6.73
C PRO A 83 -23.88 2.57 -6.05
N ASP A 84 -24.74 2.85 -5.10
CA ASP A 84 -24.79 4.14 -4.41
C ASP A 84 -24.07 4.13 -3.05
N GLU A 85 -23.63 2.99 -2.57
CA GLU A 85 -22.92 2.85 -1.29
C GLU A 85 -21.40 2.98 -1.46
N VAL A 86 -20.81 3.81 -0.62
CA VAL A 86 -19.36 3.96 -0.54
C VAL A 86 -18.76 2.80 0.23
N GLY A 87 -17.75 2.16 -0.35
CA GLY A 87 -16.97 1.12 0.31
C GLY A 87 -15.55 1.02 -0.19
N PHE A 88 -14.89 -0.06 0.17
CA PHE A 88 -13.56 -0.38 -0.36
C PHE A 88 -13.65 -0.53 -1.89
N GLY A 89 -12.74 0.07 -2.64
CA GLY A 89 -12.73 0.03 -4.09
C GLY A 89 -13.63 1.04 -4.78
N SER A 90 -14.45 1.80 -4.02
CA SER A 90 -15.31 2.84 -4.60
C SER A 90 -14.50 4.04 -5.07
N SER A 91 -14.90 4.60 -6.22
CA SER A 91 -14.51 5.93 -6.67
C SER A 91 -15.61 6.93 -6.31
N ILE A 92 -15.26 7.98 -5.59
CA ILE A 92 -16.21 8.87 -4.95
C ILE A 92 -15.95 10.29 -5.40
N THR A 93 -16.96 10.95 -5.95
CA THR A 93 -16.93 12.39 -6.24
C THR A 93 -17.48 13.14 -5.04
N LEU A 94 -16.68 14.04 -4.48
CA LEU A 94 -16.98 14.79 -3.27
C LEU A 94 -17.06 16.29 -3.54
N SER A 95 -17.96 16.97 -2.85
CA SER A 95 -17.88 18.41 -2.61
C SER A 95 -16.98 18.63 -1.39
N TRP A 96 -15.86 19.33 -1.60
CA TRP A 96 -14.86 19.58 -0.57
C TRP A 96 -14.79 21.08 -0.25
N PRO A 97 -15.06 21.49 1.00
CA PRO A 97 -14.98 22.90 1.38
C PRO A 97 -13.59 23.50 1.06
N GLY A 98 -13.61 24.59 0.30
CA GLY A 98 -12.39 25.32 -0.09
C GLY A 98 -11.58 24.70 -1.24
N ARG A 99 -11.97 23.50 -1.74
CA ARG A 99 -11.30 22.83 -2.88
C ARG A 99 -12.23 22.54 -4.05
N GLY A 100 -13.53 22.68 -3.87
CA GLY A 100 -14.53 22.40 -4.88
C GLY A 100 -14.84 20.90 -5.01
N THR A 101 -15.03 20.44 -6.23
CA THR A 101 -15.33 19.03 -6.51
C THR A 101 -14.04 18.26 -6.74
N ILE A 102 -13.84 17.18 -6.00
CA ILE A 102 -12.70 16.28 -6.15
C ILE A 102 -13.19 14.84 -6.25
N THR A 103 -12.39 13.99 -6.86
CA THR A 103 -12.63 12.54 -6.91
C THR A 103 -11.52 11.82 -6.16
N ILE A 104 -11.91 10.90 -5.29
CA ILE A 104 -11.00 9.99 -4.60
C ILE A 104 -11.41 8.54 -4.81
N GLU A 105 -10.47 7.63 -4.68
CA GLU A 105 -10.70 6.18 -4.73
C GLU A 105 -10.21 5.57 -3.42
N ILE A 106 -11.04 4.75 -2.76
CA ILE A 106 -10.66 4.03 -1.54
C ILE A 106 -9.98 2.73 -1.94
N VAL A 107 -8.72 2.60 -1.58
CA VAL A 107 -7.85 1.49 -2.02
C VAL A 107 -7.13 0.83 -0.83
N GLY A 108 -6.38 -0.24 -1.11
CA GLY A 108 -5.49 -0.86 -0.15
C GLY A 108 -4.35 0.06 0.30
N GLU A 109 -3.72 -0.28 1.42
CA GLU A 109 -2.62 0.53 1.97
C GLU A 109 -1.45 0.66 1.00
N ASP A 110 -1.12 -0.43 0.30
CA ASP A 110 0.01 -0.46 -0.65
C ASP A 110 -0.28 0.27 -1.98
N GLU A 111 -1.54 0.60 -2.25
CA GLU A 111 -1.98 1.34 -3.43
C GLU A 111 -2.16 2.84 -3.16
N SER A 112 -2.12 3.24 -1.90
CA SER A 112 -2.38 4.63 -1.51
C SER A 112 -1.41 5.59 -2.18
N ASP A 113 -1.98 6.60 -2.83
CA ASP A 113 -1.26 7.69 -3.48
C ASP A 113 -2.15 8.94 -3.47
N PRO A 114 -2.09 9.74 -2.40
CA PRO A 114 -2.92 10.94 -2.26
C PRO A 114 -2.77 11.94 -3.41
N ALA A 115 -1.60 11.99 -4.05
CA ALA A 115 -1.37 12.89 -5.17
C ALA A 115 -2.23 12.56 -6.39
N THR A 116 -2.62 11.29 -6.54
CA THR A 116 -3.52 10.81 -7.60
C THR A 116 -4.96 10.55 -7.11
N GLY A 117 -5.30 10.96 -5.88
CA GLY A 117 -6.62 10.77 -5.31
C GLY A 117 -6.87 9.37 -4.75
N ARG A 118 -5.87 8.50 -4.68
CA ARG A 118 -6.01 7.18 -4.07
C ARG A 118 -5.73 7.22 -2.59
N VAL A 119 -6.75 6.92 -1.80
CA VAL A 119 -6.74 7.03 -0.34
C VAL A 119 -6.80 5.64 0.28
N SER A 120 -5.92 5.37 1.24
CA SER A 120 -5.97 4.13 2.00
C SER A 120 -7.31 3.99 2.74
N TRP A 121 -7.87 2.79 2.70
CA TRP A 121 -9.08 2.47 3.46
C TRP A 121 -8.93 2.68 4.98
N ARG A 122 -7.70 2.69 5.49
CA ARG A 122 -7.41 3.00 6.91
C ARG A 122 -7.35 4.49 7.20
N ALA A 123 -7.29 5.34 6.18
CA ALA A 123 -7.25 6.78 6.39
C ALA A 123 -8.55 7.28 7.06
N PRO A 124 -8.47 8.27 7.96
CA PRO A 124 -9.65 8.81 8.64
C PRO A 124 -10.75 9.27 7.68
N ILE A 125 -10.40 9.86 6.55
CA ILE A 125 -11.35 10.26 5.53
C ILE A 125 -12.09 9.06 4.91
N ALA A 126 -11.39 7.97 4.62
CA ALA A 126 -12.01 6.76 4.10
C ALA A 126 -12.96 6.14 5.13
N SER A 127 -12.52 6.05 6.39
CA SER A 127 -13.35 5.54 7.49
C SER A 127 -14.62 6.35 7.68
N ALA A 128 -14.59 7.66 7.49
CA ALA A 128 -15.77 8.52 7.59
C ALA A 128 -16.74 8.33 6.41
N LEU A 129 -16.21 8.04 5.22
CA LEU A 129 -17.01 7.92 3.99
C LEU A 129 -17.60 6.53 3.78
N ILE A 130 -16.92 5.47 4.24
CA ILE A 130 -17.41 4.09 4.09
C ILE A 130 -18.78 3.93 4.73
N GLY A 131 -19.75 3.40 3.96
CA GLY A 131 -21.13 3.24 4.36
C GLY A 131 -22.04 4.44 4.05
N ALA A 132 -21.49 5.57 3.60
CA ALA A 132 -22.28 6.70 3.14
C ALA A 132 -22.86 6.43 1.76
N ALA A 133 -23.97 7.09 1.44
CA ALA A 133 -24.62 7.02 0.14
C ALA A 133 -24.46 8.34 -0.65
N ALA A 134 -24.68 8.27 -1.95
CA ALA A 134 -24.75 9.47 -2.78
C ALA A 134 -25.80 10.45 -2.25
N GLY A 135 -25.43 11.72 -2.13
CA GLY A 135 -26.24 12.79 -1.55
C GLY A 135 -26.03 13.02 -0.05
N GLU A 136 -25.38 12.11 0.65
CA GLU A 136 -25.10 12.28 2.08
C GLU A 136 -23.90 13.19 2.33
N SER A 137 -23.96 13.89 3.47
CA SER A 137 -22.83 14.67 3.99
C SER A 137 -22.27 13.99 5.22
N VAL A 138 -20.96 13.84 5.26
CA VAL A 138 -20.25 13.22 6.38
C VAL A 138 -19.20 14.18 6.93
N GLU A 139 -19.02 14.14 8.24
CA GLU A 139 -17.91 14.86 8.89
C GLU A 139 -16.69 13.96 8.88
N ALA A 140 -15.59 14.47 8.30
CA ALA A 140 -14.33 13.74 8.19
C ALA A 140 -13.19 14.57 8.75
N THR A 141 -12.26 13.89 9.43
CA THR A 141 -11.01 14.51 9.90
C THR A 141 -9.94 14.37 8.83
N VAL A 142 -9.42 15.51 8.39
CA VAL A 142 -8.32 15.57 7.42
C VAL A 142 -7.19 16.39 8.02
N GLY A 143 -6.11 15.71 8.41
CA GLY A 143 -5.05 16.32 9.20
C GLY A 143 -5.59 16.76 10.57
N ALA A 144 -5.45 18.04 10.90
CA ALA A 144 -5.95 18.62 12.15
C ALA A 144 -7.34 19.28 12.02
N ARG A 145 -8.00 19.12 10.87
CA ARG A 145 -9.29 19.81 10.59
C ARG A 145 -10.42 18.82 10.48
N SER A 146 -11.58 19.19 11.02
CA SER A 146 -12.85 18.54 10.74
C SER A 146 -13.53 19.27 9.58
N LEU A 147 -13.95 18.52 8.57
CA LEU A 147 -14.57 19.02 7.35
C LEU A 147 -15.88 18.29 7.10
N LEU A 148 -16.91 19.02 6.67
CA LEU A 148 -18.13 18.42 6.16
C LEU A 148 -17.98 18.15 4.66
N LEU A 149 -17.92 16.89 4.28
CA LEU A 149 -17.81 16.45 2.90
C LEU A 149 -19.18 15.96 2.42
N THR A 150 -19.57 16.33 1.20
CA THR A 150 -20.80 15.84 0.60
C THR A 150 -20.46 14.85 -0.52
N VAL A 151 -21.04 13.65 -0.45
CA VAL A 151 -20.92 12.64 -1.50
C VAL A 151 -21.83 13.03 -2.66
N LEU A 152 -21.23 13.42 -3.78
CA LEU A 152 -21.97 13.82 -4.98
C LEU A 152 -22.31 12.64 -5.87
N ALA A 153 -21.39 11.69 -6.01
CA ALA A 153 -21.57 10.48 -6.81
C ALA A 153 -20.66 9.36 -6.29
N VAL A 154 -21.10 8.14 -6.48
CA VAL A 154 -20.33 6.91 -6.19
C VAL A 154 -20.24 6.10 -7.47
N GLN A 155 -19.07 5.53 -7.73
CA GLN A 155 -18.84 4.59 -8.83
C GLN A 155 -18.20 3.32 -8.25
N ASN A 156 -18.93 2.24 -8.30
CA ASN A 156 -18.55 0.90 -7.89
C ASN A 156 -18.29 0.06 -9.14
N ALA A 157 -17.21 0.41 -9.87
CA ALA A 157 -16.82 -0.37 -11.04
C ALA A 157 -16.18 -1.71 -10.58
N ALA A 158 -16.69 -2.78 -11.10
CA ALA A 158 -16.10 -4.10 -10.93
C ALA A 158 -14.81 -4.24 -11.72
#